data_e8fa51a36fc14594dd478a79a1482f23
#
_entry.id   e8fa51a36fc14594dd478a79a1482f23
#
_cell.length_a   1.000
_cell.length_b   1.000
_cell.length_c   1.000
_cell.angle_alpha   90.00
_cell.angle_beta   90.00
_cell.angle_gamma   90.00
#
_symmetry.space_group_name_H-M   'P 1'
#
loop_
_entity.id
_entity.type
_entity.pdbx_description
1 polymer ?
#
loop_
_entity_poly.entity_id
_entity_poly.type
_entity_poly.pdbx_seq_one_letter_code
_entity_poly.pdbx_strand_id
1 'polypeptide(L)'
;MLPTLDVSDIPAARATMKELRAGLPVPDETGISVTDVTVPGPAGAPDVTLRIYRPDEVTGPIGIYDVHGGGFILGDIDASHAGNVALARAVGAVVVTVEYRLAPEAPFPAPLEDAYAGLVWFAEHAADYGVEPARIAIHGISAGGGLCAGLALLARDRGGPAIAFQYLGVPEVDDRLTTPSMTAFTDTPIWNRPNAIVSWDSYLGEGVPGSADVSPYAAPARATDLSGLPPAYVSTMAFDPLRDEGIAYGLALLAAGVPVELHLFPGTFHGSTLIEGAAISQREITERVAVLRRALGV
;
A
#
# COMPACT_ATOMS: atom_id res chain seq x y z
N MET A 1 -0.39 17.65 19.70
CA MET A 1 0.26 17.91 18.40
C MET A 1 0.77 16.57 17.92
N LEU A 2 0.46 16.16 16.71
CA LEU A 2 1.02 14.93 16.15
C LEU A 2 2.53 15.13 15.97
N PRO A 3 3.36 14.11 16.24
CA PRO A 3 4.79 14.23 16.04
C PRO A 3 5.11 14.40 14.55
N THR A 4 6.08 15.24 14.25
CA THR A 4 6.67 15.27 12.91
C THR A 4 7.55 14.02 12.80
N LEU A 5 7.31 13.18 11.81
CA LEU A 5 8.18 12.05 11.51
C LEU A 5 9.40 12.60 10.76
N ASP A 6 10.58 12.42 11.31
CA ASP A 6 11.85 12.72 10.62
C ASP A 6 12.49 11.40 10.22
N VAL A 7 12.67 11.19 8.94
CA VAL A 7 13.28 9.97 8.38
C VAL A 7 14.71 10.20 7.87
N SER A 8 15.31 11.34 8.16
CA SER A 8 16.72 11.62 7.78
C SER A 8 17.72 10.64 8.42
N ASP A 9 17.38 10.10 9.61
CA ASP A 9 18.04 8.96 10.23
C ASP A 9 17.07 7.78 10.25
N ILE A 10 17.12 6.94 9.21
CA ILE A 10 16.20 5.81 9.05
C ILE A 10 16.26 4.82 10.21
N PRO A 11 17.43 4.38 10.72
CA PRO A 11 17.53 3.54 11.90
C PRO A 11 16.82 4.13 13.13
N ALA A 12 17.03 5.42 13.41
CA ALA A 12 16.38 6.11 14.53
C ALA A 12 14.87 6.22 14.33
N ALA A 13 14.40 6.52 13.10
CA ALA A 13 12.98 6.56 12.76
C ALA A 13 12.31 5.19 12.96
N ARG A 14 12.95 4.10 12.53
CA ARG A 14 12.47 2.72 12.75
C ARG A 14 12.37 2.38 14.23
N ALA A 15 13.38 2.75 15.03
CA ALA A 15 13.36 2.53 16.47
C ALA A 15 12.20 3.30 17.14
N THR A 16 12.03 4.57 16.80
CA THR A 16 10.93 5.41 17.29
C THR A 16 9.57 4.83 16.95
N MET A 17 9.35 4.40 15.71
CA MET A 17 8.08 3.78 15.29
C MET A 17 7.79 2.48 16.05
N LYS A 18 8.83 1.66 16.28
CA LYS A 18 8.71 0.43 17.07
C LYS A 18 8.36 0.73 18.55
N GLU A 19 8.97 1.73 19.16
CA GLU A 19 8.65 2.17 20.53
C GLU A 19 7.22 2.71 20.63
N LEU A 20 6.79 3.55 19.69
CA LEU A 20 5.43 4.07 19.65
C LEU A 20 4.40 2.92 19.54
N ARG A 21 4.66 1.95 18.66
CA ARG A 21 3.79 0.78 18.50
C ARG A 21 3.71 -0.05 19.78
N ALA A 22 4.81 -0.26 20.48
CA ALA A 22 4.84 -1.02 21.73
C ALA A 22 3.93 -0.43 22.83
N GLY A 23 3.60 0.87 22.73
CA GLY A 23 2.67 1.55 23.63
C GLY A 23 1.19 1.48 23.20
N LEU A 24 0.90 0.92 22.02
CA LEU A 24 -0.48 0.80 21.54
C LEU A 24 -1.18 -0.43 22.13
N PRO A 25 -2.52 -0.40 22.29
CA PRO A 25 -3.28 -1.57 22.67
C PRO A 25 -3.10 -2.73 21.69
N VAL A 26 -3.00 -3.95 22.20
CA VAL A 26 -3.06 -5.15 21.36
C VAL A 26 -4.45 -5.24 20.73
N PRO A 27 -4.57 -5.43 19.41
CA PRO A 27 -5.88 -5.53 18.76
C PRO A 27 -6.63 -6.77 19.25
N ASP A 28 -7.96 -6.67 19.33
CA ASP A 28 -8.82 -7.82 19.62
C ASP A 28 -8.92 -8.71 18.37
N GLU A 29 -8.33 -9.90 18.46
CA GLU A 29 -8.33 -10.92 17.39
C GLU A 29 -9.51 -11.89 17.50
N THR A 30 -10.47 -11.71 18.44
CA THR A 30 -11.62 -12.59 18.60
C THR A 30 -12.33 -12.79 17.25
N GLY A 31 -12.50 -14.06 16.85
CA GLY A 31 -13.14 -14.41 15.56
C GLY A 31 -12.24 -14.23 14.33
N ILE A 32 -10.93 -14.08 14.51
CA ILE A 32 -9.95 -14.03 13.41
C ILE A 32 -8.77 -14.92 13.76
N SER A 33 -8.47 -15.88 12.91
CA SER A 33 -7.19 -16.60 13.01
C SER A 33 -6.09 -15.82 12.31
N VAL A 34 -4.93 -15.71 12.98
CA VAL A 34 -3.73 -15.05 12.46
C VAL A 34 -2.62 -16.07 12.37
N THR A 35 -2.00 -16.20 11.20
CA THR A 35 -0.94 -17.19 10.96
C THR A 35 0.14 -16.60 10.07
N ASP A 36 1.40 -16.76 10.49
CA ASP A 36 2.55 -16.41 9.66
C ASP A 36 3.01 -17.65 8.87
N VAL A 37 3.29 -17.44 7.58
CA VAL A 37 3.86 -18.46 6.70
C VAL A 37 5.09 -17.90 6.00
N THR A 38 6.10 -18.74 5.85
CA THR A 38 7.30 -18.43 5.07
C THR A 38 7.16 -19.06 3.69
N VAL A 39 7.32 -18.25 2.65
CA VAL A 39 7.11 -18.65 1.25
C VAL A 39 8.37 -18.38 0.44
N PRO A 40 8.61 -19.09 -0.66
CA PRO A 40 9.74 -18.82 -1.51
C PRO A 40 9.75 -17.38 -2.01
N GLY A 41 10.84 -16.67 -1.80
CA GLY A 41 11.07 -15.33 -2.36
C GLY A 41 11.46 -15.37 -3.84
N PRO A 42 11.75 -14.22 -4.43
CA PRO A 42 12.26 -14.11 -5.79
C PRO A 42 13.54 -14.96 -5.97
N ALA A 43 13.79 -15.44 -7.18
CA ALA A 43 14.95 -16.26 -7.48
C ALA A 43 16.27 -15.63 -7.01
N GLY A 44 17.00 -16.29 -6.12
CA GLY A 44 18.26 -15.82 -5.55
C GLY A 44 18.10 -14.81 -4.39
N ALA A 45 16.88 -14.54 -3.95
CA ALA A 45 16.57 -13.72 -2.80
C ALA A 45 16.14 -14.57 -1.58
N PRO A 46 16.10 -14.00 -0.37
CA PRO A 46 15.54 -14.68 0.81
C PRO A 46 14.07 -15.03 0.62
N ASP A 47 13.62 -16.02 1.41
CA ASP A 47 12.20 -16.31 1.57
C ASP A 47 11.45 -15.08 2.14
N VAL A 48 10.15 -15.00 1.83
CA VAL A 48 9.27 -13.89 2.23
C VAL A 48 8.29 -14.40 3.29
N THR A 49 8.05 -13.59 4.33
CA THR A 49 7.02 -13.89 5.32
C THR A 49 5.71 -13.23 4.90
N LEU A 50 4.63 -14.00 4.94
CA LEU A 50 3.27 -13.53 4.79
C LEU A 50 2.51 -13.75 6.10
N ARG A 51 1.68 -12.79 6.51
CA ARG A 51 0.72 -12.96 7.60
C ARG A 51 -0.68 -13.03 7.05
N ILE A 52 -1.40 -14.06 7.43
CA ILE A 52 -2.74 -14.38 6.95
C ILE A 52 -3.74 -14.15 8.08
N TYR A 53 -4.74 -13.31 7.80
CA TYR A 53 -5.87 -13.02 8.69
C TYR A 53 -7.11 -13.64 8.09
N ARG A 54 -7.65 -14.64 8.76
CA ARG A 54 -8.86 -15.34 8.31
C ARG A 54 -9.97 -15.17 9.32
N PRO A 55 -11.05 -14.45 8.99
CA PRO A 55 -12.24 -14.38 9.83
C PRO A 55 -12.92 -15.76 9.95
N ASP A 56 -13.49 -16.06 11.12
CA ASP A 56 -14.32 -17.26 11.31
C ASP A 56 -15.55 -17.24 10.38
N GLU A 57 -16.08 -16.02 10.14
CA GLU A 57 -17.16 -15.79 9.20
C GLU A 57 -16.68 -14.97 8.01
N VAL A 58 -16.62 -15.59 6.83
CA VAL A 58 -16.29 -14.92 5.55
C VAL A 58 -17.57 -14.61 4.80
N THR A 59 -17.63 -13.45 4.14
CA THR A 59 -18.81 -13.02 3.35
C THR A 59 -18.80 -13.58 1.93
N GLY A 60 -17.72 -14.23 1.51
CA GLY A 60 -17.56 -14.85 0.19
C GLY A 60 -16.14 -15.33 -0.04
N PRO A 61 -15.87 -15.98 -1.18
CA PRO A 61 -14.54 -16.50 -1.53
C PRO A 61 -13.61 -15.38 -2.01
N ILE A 62 -13.41 -14.36 -1.18
CA ILE A 62 -12.68 -13.12 -1.50
C ILE A 62 -11.42 -12.99 -0.68
N GLY A 63 -10.37 -12.45 -1.31
CA GLY A 63 -9.08 -12.16 -0.69
C GLY A 63 -8.64 -10.71 -0.88
N ILE A 64 -7.88 -10.21 0.08
CA ILE A 64 -7.21 -8.92 0.00
C ILE A 64 -5.72 -9.16 0.24
N TYR A 65 -4.90 -8.78 -0.71
CA TYR A 65 -3.45 -8.77 -0.56
C TYR A 65 -3.01 -7.37 -0.18
N ASP A 66 -2.57 -7.22 1.07
CA ASP A 66 -2.20 -5.94 1.66
C ASP A 66 -0.70 -5.71 1.59
N VAL A 67 -0.28 -4.54 1.15
CA VAL A 67 1.10 -4.08 1.12
C VAL A 67 1.21 -2.84 2.01
N HIS A 68 1.96 -2.96 3.10
CA HIS A 68 2.06 -1.89 4.09
C HIS A 68 2.78 -0.64 3.54
N GLY A 69 2.45 0.53 4.10
CA GLY A 69 3.13 1.78 3.82
C GLY A 69 4.43 1.95 4.61
N GLY A 70 5.01 3.15 4.53
CA GLY A 70 6.22 3.51 5.26
C GLY A 70 7.33 4.07 4.39
N GLY A 71 7.00 4.70 3.25
CA GLY A 71 7.98 5.33 2.37
C GLY A 71 9.05 4.37 1.88
N PHE A 72 8.73 3.11 1.63
CA PHE A 72 9.66 2.03 1.24
C PHE A 72 10.79 1.74 2.24
N ILE A 73 10.92 2.54 3.30
CA ILE A 73 12.03 2.53 4.27
C ILE A 73 11.62 2.17 5.70
N LEU A 74 10.32 2.21 5.99
CA LEU A 74 9.72 1.94 7.31
C LEU A 74 8.61 0.90 7.19
N GLY A 75 8.16 0.42 8.34
CA GLY A 75 7.04 -0.50 8.43
C GLY A 75 7.48 -1.96 8.46
N ASP A 76 6.54 -2.80 8.83
CA ASP A 76 6.62 -4.25 8.90
C ASP A 76 5.19 -4.81 9.01
N ILE A 77 5.02 -6.12 8.95
CA ILE A 77 3.69 -6.76 9.11
C ILE A 77 3.05 -6.50 10.47
N ASP A 78 3.86 -6.20 11.51
CA ASP A 78 3.33 -5.85 12.83
C ASP A 78 2.77 -4.43 12.86
N ALA A 79 3.31 -3.50 12.04
CA ALA A 79 2.80 -2.14 11.96
C ALA A 79 1.40 -2.09 11.33
N SER A 80 1.10 -2.98 10.38
CA SER A 80 -0.21 -3.08 9.73
C SER A 80 -1.19 -4.01 10.46
N HIS A 81 -0.74 -4.73 11.49
CA HIS A 81 -1.50 -5.80 12.14
C HIS A 81 -2.90 -5.38 12.61
N ALA A 82 -3.01 -4.33 13.42
CA ALA A 82 -4.30 -3.85 13.92
C ALA A 82 -5.25 -3.43 12.79
N GLY A 83 -4.71 -2.77 11.78
CA GLY A 83 -5.45 -2.37 10.57
C GLY A 83 -5.97 -3.58 9.79
N ASN A 84 -5.16 -4.61 9.64
CA ASN A 84 -5.52 -5.83 8.91
C ASN A 84 -6.53 -6.71 9.66
N VAL A 85 -6.43 -6.80 10.99
CA VAL A 85 -7.48 -7.41 11.83
C VAL A 85 -8.82 -6.70 11.63
N ALA A 86 -8.83 -5.37 11.71
CA ALA A 86 -10.04 -4.57 11.49
C ALA A 86 -10.57 -4.70 10.06
N LEU A 87 -9.70 -4.70 9.06
CA LEU A 87 -10.06 -4.84 7.65
C LEU A 87 -10.67 -6.22 7.35
N ALA A 88 -10.02 -7.29 7.80
CA ALA A 88 -10.51 -8.66 7.63
C ALA A 88 -11.91 -8.83 8.23
N ARG A 89 -12.11 -8.32 9.46
CA ARG A 89 -13.42 -8.35 10.12
C ARG A 89 -14.48 -7.53 9.40
N ALA A 90 -14.15 -6.30 9.02
CA ALA A 90 -15.13 -5.37 8.46
C ALA A 90 -15.55 -5.73 7.03
N VAL A 91 -14.63 -6.27 6.22
CA VAL A 91 -14.92 -6.73 4.86
C VAL A 91 -15.49 -8.15 4.87
N GLY A 92 -15.09 -8.99 5.83
CA GLY A 92 -15.39 -10.42 5.86
C GLY A 92 -14.57 -11.18 4.81
N ALA A 93 -13.32 -10.78 4.62
CA ALA A 93 -12.38 -11.32 3.63
C ALA A 93 -11.15 -11.93 4.30
N VAL A 94 -10.52 -12.89 3.64
CA VAL A 94 -9.15 -13.29 3.99
C VAL A 94 -8.21 -12.16 3.58
N VAL A 95 -7.43 -11.64 4.54
CA VAL A 95 -6.39 -10.63 4.28
C VAL A 95 -5.03 -11.29 4.42
N VAL A 96 -4.15 -11.05 3.45
CA VAL A 96 -2.77 -11.50 3.46
C VAL A 96 -1.88 -10.29 3.33
N THR A 97 -0.97 -10.06 4.29
CA THR A 97 0.02 -8.99 4.21
C THR A 97 1.43 -9.54 4.06
N VAL A 98 2.29 -8.79 3.41
CA VAL A 98 3.66 -9.20 3.08
C VAL A 98 4.70 -8.43 3.87
N GLU A 99 5.69 -9.16 4.41
CA GLU A 99 6.93 -8.60 4.95
C GLU A 99 7.94 -8.45 3.81
N TYR A 100 7.89 -7.35 3.10
CA TYR A 100 8.82 -7.08 2.01
C TYR A 100 10.11 -6.42 2.53
N ARG A 101 11.23 -6.67 1.88
CA ARG A 101 12.51 -6.04 2.21
C ARG A 101 12.45 -4.54 2.01
N LEU A 102 13.05 -3.78 2.92
CA LEU A 102 13.04 -2.32 2.94
C LEU A 102 14.32 -1.74 2.33
N ALA A 103 14.18 -0.57 1.75
CA ALA A 103 15.29 0.29 1.39
C ALA A 103 15.81 1.03 2.67
N PRO A 104 17.05 1.49 2.69
CA PRO A 104 18.07 1.41 1.62
C PRO A 104 18.78 0.05 1.55
N GLU A 105 18.58 -0.87 2.50
CA GLU A 105 19.29 -2.16 2.56
C GLU A 105 18.97 -3.05 1.34
N ALA A 106 17.74 -2.96 0.86
CA ALA A 106 17.25 -3.64 -0.32
C ALA A 106 16.43 -2.67 -1.20
N PRO A 107 17.09 -1.87 -2.04
CA PRO A 107 16.42 -0.92 -2.91
C PRO A 107 15.60 -1.62 -4.00
N PHE A 108 14.90 -0.84 -4.82
CA PHE A 108 14.22 -1.36 -6.02
C PHE A 108 15.19 -2.23 -6.86
N PRO A 109 14.75 -3.41 -7.34
CA PRO A 109 13.36 -3.89 -7.34
C PRO A 109 12.97 -4.77 -6.14
N ALA A 110 13.81 -4.92 -5.11
CA ALA A 110 13.61 -5.93 -4.07
C ALA A 110 12.25 -5.86 -3.36
N PRO A 111 11.74 -4.70 -2.89
CA PRO A 111 10.44 -4.62 -2.23
C PRO A 111 9.29 -5.06 -3.13
N LEU A 112 9.33 -4.65 -4.40
CA LEU A 112 8.30 -4.99 -5.37
C LEU A 112 8.32 -6.48 -5.76
N GLU A 113 9.52 -7.05 -5.94
CA GLU A 113 9.67 -8.47 -6.26
C GLU A 113 9.22 -9.37 -5.10
N ASP A 114 9.49 -8.97 -3.85
CA ASP A 114 8.98 -9.68 -2.68
C ASP A 114 7.45 -9.62 -2.61
N ALA A 115 6.87 -8.44 -2.85
CA ALA A 115 5.42 -8.29 -2.92
C ALA A 115 4.81 -9.12 -4.07
N TYR A 116 5.48 -9.21 -5.21
CA TYR A 116 5.03 -10.05 -6.32
C TYR A 116 5.11 -11.55 -5.99
N ALA A 117 6.20 -12.01 -5.38
CA ALA A 117 6.35 -13.40 -4.97
C ALA A 117 5.24 -13.82 -3.98
N GLY A 118 4.96 -12.96 -2.99
CA GLY A 118 3.87 -13.18 -2.05
C GLY A 118 2.49 -13.21 -2.71
N LEU A 119 2.22 -12.33 -3.68
CA LEU A 119 0.96 -12.33 -4.43
C LEU A 119 0.79 -13.61 -5.27
N VAL A 120 1.85 -14.05 -5.95
CA VAL A 120 1.85 -15.30 -6.71
C VAL A 120 1.52 -16.46 -5.80
N TRP A 121 2.24 -16.58 -4.68
CA TRP A 121 1.99 -17.63 -3.71
C TRP A 121 0.55 -17.61 -3.18
N PHE A 122 0.04 -16.43 -2.81
CA PHE A 122 -1.34 -16.31 -2.32
C PHE A 122 -2.36 -16.73 -3.37
N ALA A 123 -2.18 -16.36 -4.63
CA ALA A 123 -3.08 -16.77 -5.70
C ALA A 123 -3.05 -18.29 -5.96
N GLU A 124 -1.88 -18.91 -5.90
CA GLU A 124 -1.71 -20.36 -6.06
C GLU A 124 -2.32 -21.17 -4.90
N HIS A 125 -2.33 -20.61 -3.68
CA HIS A 125 -2.84 -21.26 -2.46
C HIS A 125 -4.19 -20.69 -2.01
N ALA A 126 -4.82 -19.83 -2.79
CA ALA A 126 -6.05 -19.13 -2.43
C ALA A 126 -7.17 -20.10 -2.01
N ALA A 127 -7.30 -21.23 -2.70
CA ALA A 127 -8.31 -22.25 -2.40
C ALA A 127 -8.14 -22.89 -1.00
N ASP A 128 -6.93 -22.98 -0.47
CA ASP A 128 -6.64 -23.52 0.87
C ASP A 128 -7.26 -22.63 1.97
N TYR A 129 -7.45 -21.37 1.64
CA TYR A 129 -8.08 -20.36 2.52
C TYR A 129 -9.54 -20.05 2.17
N GLY A 130 -10.12 -20.77 1.19
CA GLY A 130 -11.48 -20.55 0.73
C GLY A 130 -11.65 -19.30 -0.14
N VAL A 131 -10.59 -18.86 -0.79
CA VAL A 131 -10.56 -17.70 -1.70
C VAL A 131 -10.53 -18.16 -3.15
N GLU A 132 -11.29 -17.52 -4.02
CA GLU A 132 -11.16 -17.67 -5.47
C GLU A 132 -9.98 -16.79 -5.96
N PRO A 133 -8.97 -17.35 -6.67
CA PRO A 133 -7.82 -16.57 -7.15
C PRO A 133 -8.19 -15.34 -7.98
N ALA A 134 -9.27 -15.41 -8.76
CA ALA A 134 -9.76 -14.29 -9.56
C ALA A 134 -10.49 -13.20 -8.74
N ARG A 135 -10.67 -13.40 -7.43
CA ARG A 135 -11.32 -12.47 -6.50
C ARG A 135 -10.36 -11.92 -5.44
N ILE A 136 -9.10 -11.76 -5.80
CA ILE A 136 -8.08 -11.12 -4.96
C ILE A 136 -7.98 -9.65 -5.36
N ALA A 137 -8.23 -8.76 -4.40
CA ALA A 137 -7.90 -7.34 -4.51
C ALA A 137 -6.51 -7.07 -3.92
N ILE A 138 -5.76 -6.16 -4.50
CA ILE A 138 -4.56 -5.59 -3.86
C ILE A 138 -4.95 -4.31 -3.12
N HIS A 139 -4.37 -4.11 -1.96
CA HIS A 139 -4.63 -2.98 -1.07
C HIS A 139 -3.29 -2.42 -0.57
N GLY A 140 -3.14 -1.11 -0.63
CA GLY A 140 -1.96 -0.46 -0.07
C GLY A 140 -2.21 1.02 0.18
N ILE A 141 -1.49 1.56 1.16
CA ILE A 141 -1.56 2.97 1.56
C ILE A 141 -0.16 3.56 1.47
N SER A 142 -0.04 4.81 0.96
CA SER A 142 1.24 5.51 0.85
C SER A 142 2.22 4.75 -0.07
N ALA A 143 3.43 4.46 0.36
CA ALA A 143 4.38 3.62 -0.37
C ALA A 143 3.79 2.24 -0.73
N GLY A 144 2.96 1.65 0.17
CA GLY A 144 2.22 0.42 -0.14
C GLY A 144 1.24 0.59 -1.30
N GLY A 145 0.60 1.76 -1.42
CA GLY A 145 -0.22 2.12 -2.58
C GLY A 145 0.60 2.25 -3.86
N GLY A 146 1.80 2.82 -3.76
CA GLY A 146 2.78 2.88 -4.86
C GLY A 146 3.24 1.49 -5.29
N LEU A 147 3.60 0.63 -4.33
CA LEU A 147 3.95 -0.77 -4.59
C LEU A 147 2.78 -1.54 -5.22
N CYS A 148 1.55 -1.35 -4.75
CA CYS A 148 0.36 -1.96 -5.37
C CYS A 148 0.16 -1.51 -6.82
N ALA A 149 0.34 -0.22 -7.13
CA ALA A 149 0.27 0.26 -8.50
C ALA A 149 1.37 -0.35 -9.40
N GLY A 150 2.61 -0.43 -8.88
CA GLY A 150 3.71 -1.13 -9.54
C GLY A 150 3.46 -2.64 -9.69
N LEU A 151 2.87 -3.27 -8.68
CA LEU A 151 2.50 -4.67 -8.66
C LEU A 151 1.43 -5.00 -9.71
N ALA A 152 0.43 -4.12 -9.89
CA ALA A 152 -0.58 -4.27 -10.93
C ALA A 152 0.02 -4.24 -12.33
N LEU A 153 0.94 -3.30 -12.59
CA LEU A 153 1.71 -3.24 -13.85
C LEU A 153 2.54 -4.51 -14.05
N LEU A 154 3.29 -4.92 -13.04
CA LEU A 154 4.17 -6.08 -13.10
C LEU A 154 3.40 -7.38 -13.33
N ALA A 155 2.27 -7.57 -12.63
CA ALA A 155 1.42 -8.74 -12.79
C ALA A 155 0.83 -8.81 -14.20
N ARG A 156 0.31 -7.70 -14.73
CA ARG A 156 -0.17 -7.62 -16.12
C ARG A 156 0.91 -8.03 -17.11
N ASP A 157 2.08 -7.40 -17.02
CA ASP A 157 3.14 -7.55 -18.02
C ASP A 157 3.82 -8.92 -17.97
N ARG A 158 3.80 -9.57 -16.81
CA ARG A 158 4.29 -10.95 -16.65
C ARG A 158 3.23 -12.02 -16.95
N GLY A 159 1.97 -11.64 -17.19
CA GLY A 159 0.86 -12.59 -17.29
C GLY A 159 0.67 -13.37 -15.97
N GLY A 160 0.91 -12.69 -14.85
CA GLY A 160 0.86 -13.25 -13.52
C GLY A 160 -0.57 -13.37 -12.97
N PRO A 161 -0.74 -13.44 -11.62
CA PRO A 161 -2.05 -13.60 -11.01
C PRO A 161 -3.04 -12.52 -11.44
N ALA A 162 -4.29 -12.92 -11.67
CA ALA A 162 -5.36 -11.97 -11.90
C ALA A 162 -5.60 -11.13 -10.63
N ILE A 163 -5.71 -9.83 -10.81
CA ILE A 163 -6.05 -8.88 -9.75
C ILE A 163 -7.45 -8.35 -10.03
N ALA A 164 -8.40 -8.60 -9.12
CA ALA A 164 -9.79 -8.18 -9.28
C ALA A 164 -9.98 -6.67 -9.13
N PHE A 165 -9.18 -6.05 -8.27
CA PHE A 165 -9.30 -4.64 -7.92
C PHE A 165 -8.00 -4.12 -7.29
N GLN A 166 -7.70 -2.82 -7.47
CA GLN A 166 -6.60 -2.15 -6.80
C GLN A 166 -7.12 -0.99 -5.93
N TYR A 167 -6.90 -1.09 -4.61
CA TYR A 167 -7.14 -0.01 -3.66
C TYR A 167 -5.83 0.73 -3.39
N LEU A 168 -5.75 1.97 -3.85
CA LEU A 168 -4.56 2.82 -3.78
C LEU A 168 -4.84 4.01 -2.85
N GLY A 169 -4.57 3.85 -1.56
CA GLY A 169 -4.74 4.92 -0.57
C GLY A 169 -3.55 5.87 -0.57
N VAL A 170 -3.76 7.15 -0.87
CA VAL A 170 -2.72 8.21 -0.89
C VAL A 170 -1.39 7.72 -1.49
N PRO A 171 -1.40 7.14 -2.72
CA PRO A 171 -0.29 6.38 -3.24
C PRO A 171 0.93 7.25 -3.56
N GLU A 172 2.13 6.75 -3.23
CA GLU A 172 3.43 7.34 -3.59
C GLU A 172 3.87 6.74 -4.93
N VAL A 173 3.66 7.48 -6.03
CA VAL A 173 3.78 6.96 -7.41
C VAL A 173 4.70 7.75 -8.34
N ASP A 174 5.19 8.92 -7.92
CA ASP A 174 5.97 9.83 -8.78
C ASP A 174 7.28 10.29 -8.13
N ASP A 175 8.38 9.68 -8.54
CA ASP A 175 9.73 9.97 -8.06
C ASP A 175 10.29 11.34 -8.51
N ARG A 176 9.61 12.04 -9.41
CA ARG A 176 10.06 13.35 -9.93
C ARG A 176 9.92 14.48 -8.90
N LEU A 177 9.04 14.32 -7.90
CA LEU A 177 8.86 15.26 -6.78
C LEU A 177 8.56 16.70 -7.22
N THR A 178 7.87 16.88 -8.35
CA THR A 178 7.67 18.18 -9.01
C THR A 178 6.22 18.66 -8.99
N THR A 179 5.28 17.88 -8.46
CA THR A 179 3.88 18.28 -8.41
C THR A 179 3.67 19.51 -7.52
N PRO A 180 2.62 20.32 -7.74
CA PRO A 180 2.34 21.47 -6.91
C PRO A 180 2.18 21.12 -5.42
N SER A 181 1.47 20.04 -5.08
CA SER A 181 1.34 19.60 -3.69
C SER A 181 2.69 19.18 -3.09
N MET A 182 3.51 18.42 -3.83
CA MET A 182 4.84 18.01 -3.38
C MET A 182 5.74 19.21 -3.09
N THR A 183 5.66 20.26 -3.89
CA THR A 183 6.46 21.47 -3.66
C THR A 183 5.92 22.38 -2.57
N ALA A 184 4.60 22.36 -2.33
CA ALA A 184 3.95 23.23 -1.34
C ALA A 184 3.99 22.66 0.10
N PHE A 185 3.93 21.32 0.25
CA PHE A 185 3.80 20.68 1.56
C PHE A 185 5.16 20.19 2.07
N THR A 186 5.90 21.09 2.69
CA THR A 186 7.27 20.86 3.18
C THR A 186 7.37 20.56 4.67
N ASP A 187 6.28 20.80 5.42
CA ASP A 187 6.22 20.70 6.88
C ASP A 187 4.92 20.07 7.42
N THR A 188 4.16 19.40 6.54
CA THR A 188 2.94 18.68 6.93
C THR A 188 3.25 17.55 7.94
N PRO A 189 2.31 17.27 8.87
CA PRO A 189 2.48 16.19 9.84
C PRO A 189 2.70 14.84 9.16
N ILE A 190 3.50 13.99 9.79
CA ILE A 190 3.80 12.60 9.40
C ILE A 190 4.55 12.50 8.07
N TRP A 191 4.00 13.00 6.96
CA TRP A 191 4.65 12.93 5.65
C TRP A 191 4.73 14.32 5.00
N ASN A 192 5.88 14.64 4.47
CA ASN A 192 6.19 15.92 3.85
C ASN A 192 7.25 15.73 2.75
N ARG A 193 7.54 16.77 1.99
CA ARG A 193 8.52 16.72 0.91
C ARG A 193 9.92 16.28 1.34
N PRO A 194 10.53 16.75 2.45
CA PRO A 194 11.80 16.23 2.94
C PRO A 194 11.81 14.70 3.12
N ASN A 195 10.76 14.14 3.71
CA ASN A 195 10.62 12.70 3.90
C ASN A 195 10.49 11.96 2.55
N ALA A 196 9.72 12.51 1.60
CA ALA A 196 9.57 11.93 0.26
C ALA A 196 10.90 11.89 -0.51
N ILE A 197 11.76 12.92 -0.36
CA ILE A 197 13.10 12.92 -0.97
C ILE A 197 13.93 11.76 -0.40
N VAL A 198 14.02 11.62 0.92
CA VAL A 198 14.76 10.51 1.57
C VAL A 198 14.21 9.15 1.16
N SER A 199 12.89 9.02 1.06
CA SER A 199 12.19 7.82 0.62
C SER A 199 12.63 7.39 -0.78
N TRP A 200 12.48 8.28 -1.75
CA TRP A 200 12.83 8.00 -3.14
C TRP A 200 14.33 7.77 -3.36
N ASP A 201 15.21 8.57 -2.72
CA ASP A 201 16.65 8.36 -2.77
C ASP A 201 17.06 7.00 -2.19
N SER A 202 16.41 6.58 -1.11
CA SER A 202 16.65 5.25 -0.52
C SER A 202 16.15 4.12 -1.42
N TYR A 203 14.96 4.30 -2.03
CA TYR A 203 14.31 3.27 -2.84
C TYR A 203 14.95 3.07 -4.21
N LEU A 204 15.39 4.13 -4.87
CA LEU A 204 15.96 4.09 -6.22
C LEU A 204 17.49 4.19 -6.25
N GLY A 205 18.11 4.72 -5.20
CA GLY A 205 19.49 5.13 -5.12
C GLY A 205 19.64 6.66 -5.16
N GLU A 206 20.60 7.18 -4.42
CA GLU A 206 20.86 8.62 -4.30
C GLU A 206 21.07 9.27 -5.69
N GLY A 207 20.32 10.33 -5.97
CA GLY A 207 20.38 11.08 -7.22
C GLY A 207 19.74 10.41 -8.44
N VAL A 208 19.11 9.25 -8.27
CA VAL A 208 18.36 8.56 -9.34
C VAL A 208 16.96 9.13 -9.53
N PRO A 209 16.21 9.53 -8.46
CA PRO A 209 14.89 10.12 -8.61
C PRO A 209 14.88 11.30 -9.58
N GLY A 210 13.87 11.35 -10.45
CA GLY A 210 13.76 12.38 -11.50
C GLY A 210 14.57 12.11 -12.76
N SER A 211 15.48 11.11 -12.77
CA SER A 211 16.24 10.74 -13.99
C SER A 211 15.33 10.10 -15.06
N ALA A 212 15.84 9.99 -16.30
CA ALA A 212 15.05 9.43 -17.41
C ALA A 212 14.82 7.92 -17.29
N ASP A 213 15.72 7.21 -16.61
CA ASP A 213 15.79 5.75 -16.64
C ASP A 213 15.05 5.06 -15.47
N VAL A 214 14.27 5.81 -14.67
CA VAL A 214 13.48 5.21 -13.59
C VAL A 214 12.38 4.32 -14.16
N SER A 215 12.35 3.08 -13.67
CA SER A 215 11.39 2.07 -14.08
C SER A 215 9.94 2.48 -13.75
N PRO A 216 8.97 2.26 -14.66
CA PRO A 216 7.56 2.48 -14.35
C PRO A 216 7.02 1.51 -13.28
N TYR A 217 7.69 0.41 -13.01
CA TYR A 217 7.33 -0.47 -11.91
C TYR A 217 7.72 0.11 -10.54
N ALA A 218 8.77 0.94 -10.49
CA ALA A 218 9.16 1.66 -9.28
C ALA A 218 8.32 2.92 -9.07
N ALA A 219 8.09 3.66 -10.16
CA ALA A 219 7.33 4.92 -10.16
C ALA A 219 6.18 4.84 -11.19
N PRO A 220 5.01 4.31 -10.81
CA PRO A 220 3.90 4.02 -11.72
C PRO A 220 3.39 5.21 -12.52
N ALA A 221 3.55 6.44 -12.03
CA ALA A 221 3.24 7.66 -12.79
C ALA A 221 4.07 7.85 -14.07
N ARG A 222 5.13 7.05 -14.26
CA ARG A 222 5.96 7.03 -15.48
C ARG A 222 5.45 6.05 -16.54
N ALA A 223 4.50 5.19 -16.21
CA ALA A 223 3.97 4.23 -17.15
C ALA A 223 3.26 4.94 -18.30
N THR A 224 3.61 4.57 -19.54
CA THR A 224 3.03 5.12 -20.76
C THR A 224 1.81 4.34 -21.24
N ASP A 225 1.64 3.10 -20.75
CA ASP A 225 0.49 2.25 -21.02
C ASP A 225 -0.08 1.70 -19.70
N LEU A 226 -1.27 2.14 -19.35
CA LEU A 226 -2.04 1.70 -18.18
C LEU A 226 -3.26 0.85 -18.61
N SER A 227 -3.38 0.51 -19.88
CA SER A 227 -4.50 -0.30 -20.36
C SER A 227 -4.48 -1.71 -19.77
N GLY A 228 -5.66 -2.31 -19.58
CA GLY A 228 -5.78 -3.66 -19.06
C GLY A 228 -5.46 -3.83 -17.56
N LEU A 229 -5.17 -2.75 -16.84
CA LEU A 229 -5.03 -2.79 -15.39
C LEU A 229 -6.41 -3.01 -14.72
N PRO A 230 -6.44 -3.58 -13.50
CA PRO A 230 -7.69 -3.82 -12.78
C PRO A 230 -8.39 -2.50 -12.42
N PRO A 231 -9.73 -2.52 -12.25
CA PRO A 231 -10.48 -1.38 -11.72
C PRO A 231 -9.83 -0.84 -10.44
N ALA A 232 -9.86 0.47 -10.24
CA ALA A 232 -9.13 1.14 -9.18
C ALA A 232 -10.00 2.04 -8.30
N TYR A 233 -9.64 2.10 -7.03
CA TYR A 233 -9.97 3.21 -6.15
C TYR A 233 -8.69 3.95 -5.78
N VAL A 234 -8.71 5.27 -5.92
CA VAL A 234 -7.60 6.14 -5.52
C VAL A 234 -8.12 7.16 -4.52
N SER A 235 -7.57 7.17 -3.31
CA SER A 235 -7.85 8.24 -2.36
C SER A 235 -6.67 9.20 -2.23
N THR A 236 -6.96 10.47 -1.95
CA THR A 236 -5.95 11.50 -1.72
C THR A 236 -6.39 12.42 -0.57
N MET A 237 -5.43 13.07 0.08
CA MET A 237 -5.65 13.98 1.20
C MET A 237 -5.37 15.42 0.81
N ALA A 238 -6.19 16.36 1.30
CA ALA A 238 -6.11 17.76 0.86
C ALA A 238 -4.76 18.43 1.17
N PHE A 239 -4.16 18.10 2.32
CA PHE A 239 -2.89 18.66 2.79
C PHE A 239 -1.77 17.59 2.80
N ASP A 240 -1.58 16.93 1.65
CA ASP A 240 -0.64 15.82 1.49
C ASP A 240 0.29 16.09 0.30
N PRO A 241 1.61 15.96 0.44
CA PRO A 241 2.52 16.11 -0.69
C PRO A 241 2.20 15.14 -1.84
N LEU A 242 1.66 13.95 -1.56
CA LEU A 242 1.30 12.93 -2.55
C LEU A 242 -0.06 13.18 -3.24
N ARG A 243 -0.78 14.25 -2.86
CA ARG A 243 -2.13 14.54 -3.36
C ARG A 243 -2.20 14.58 -4.89
N ASP A 244 -1.37 15.44 -5.49
CA ASP A 244 -1.49 15.75 -6.92
C ASP A 244 -1.01 14.59 -7.79
N GLU A 245 -0.01 13.83 -7.36
CA GLU A 245 0.46 12.63 -8.07
C GLU A 245 -0.59 11.52 -8.03
N GLY A 246 -1.26 11.30 -6.88
CA GLY A 246 -2.36 10.36 -6.76
C GLY A 246 -3.55 10.73 -7.65
N ILE A 247 -3.94 12.02 -7.69
CA ILE A 247 -4.98 12.51 -8.60
C ILE A 247 -4.58 12.29 -10.07
N ALA A 248 -3.36 12.68 -10.44
CA ALA A 248 -2.87 12.54 -11.81
C ALA A 248 -2.82 11.07 -12.26
N TYR A 249 -2.39 10.16 -11.37
CA TYR A 249 -2.38 8.74 -11.65
C TYR A 249 -3.79 8.15 -11.84
N GLY A 250 -4.74 8.54 -10.98
CA GLY A 250 -6.15 8.16 -11.13
C GLY A 250 -6.75 8.63 -12.45
N LEU A 251 -6.46 9.87 -12.88
CA LEU A 251 -6.89 10.39 -14.17
C LEU A 251 -6.20 9.69 -15.35
N ALA A 252 -4.92 9.30 -15.21
CA ALA A 252 -4.21 8.54 -16.23
C ALA A 252 -4.79 7.13 -16.40
N LEU A 253 -5.15 6.44 -15.31
CA LEU A 253 -5.87 5.17 -15.36
C LEU A 253 -7.20 5.32 -16.10
N LEU A 254 -7.98 6.34 -15.76
CA LEU A 254 -9.27 6.62 -16.44
C LEU A 254 -9.09 6.88 -17.93
N ALA A 255 -8.07 7.66 -18.31
CA ALA A 255 -7.75 7.93 -19.71
C ALA A 255 -7.34 6.67 -20.49
N ALA A 256 -6.76 5.67 -19.81
CA ALA A 256 -6.40 4.37 -20.37
C ALA A 256 -7.60 3.38 -20.43
N GLY A 257 -8.80 3.82 -20.05
CA GLY A 257 -10.03 2.99 -20.08
C GLY A 257 -10.20 2.09 -18.85
N VAL A 258 -9.40 2.28 -17.79
CA VAL A 258 -9.56 1.58 -16.51
C VAL A 258 -10.70 2.23 -15.73
N PRO A 259 -11.69 1.48 -15.19
CA PRO A 259 -12.67 2.05 -14.28
C PRO A 259 -12.03 2.57 -13.00
N VAL A 260 -12.25 3.83 -12.65
CA VAL A 260 -11.65 4.49 -11.49
C VAL A 260 -12.70 5.19 -10.65
N GLU A 261 -12.61 5.00 -9.34
CA GLU A 261 -13.23 5.87 -8.36
C GLU A 261 -12.13 6.69 -7.69
N LEU A 262 -12.20 8.00 -7.77
CA LEU A 262 -11.20 8.93 -7.23
C LEU A 262 -11.84 9.81 -6.16
N HIS A 263 -11.24 9.83 -4.96
CA HIS A 263 -11.74 10.62 -3.85
C HIS A 263 -10.64 11.49 -3.20
N LEU A 264 -10.89 12.77 -3.13
CA LEU A 264 -10.10 13.73 -2.37
C LEU A 264 -10.81 14.07 -1.06
N PHE A 265 -10.20 13.73 0.09
CA PHE A 265 -10.74 14.02 1.41
C PHE A 265 -10.36 15.44 1.86
N PRO A 266 -11.34 16.35 2.06
CA PRO A 266 -11.05 17.71 2.46
C PRO A 266 -10.66 17.82 3.94
N GLY A 267 -9.71 18.70 4.27
CA GLY A 267 -9.28 18.94 5.66
C GLY A 267 -8.39 17.84 6.25
N THR A 268 -7.92 16.89 5.43
CA THR A 268 -7.08 15.77 5.84
C THR A 268 -5.62 15.97 5.43
N PHE A 269 -4.72 15.26 6.09
CA PHE A 269 -3.29 15.20 5.78
C PHE A 269 -2.83 13.74 5.82
N HIS A 270 -1.63 13.46 5.37
CA HIS A 270 -1.09 12.10 5.34
C HIS A 270 -1.17 11.43 6.71
N GLY A 271 -1.87 10.28 6.81
CA GLY A 271 -2.07 9.58 8.08
C GLY A 271 -3.10 10.22 9.02
N SER A 272 -3.94 11.16 8.56
CA SER A 272 -4.98 11.78 9.40
C SER A 272 -5.98 10.79 10.00
N THR A 273 -6.10 9.57 9.45
CA THR A 273 -6.88 8.47 10.02
C THR A 273 -6.41 8.02 11.39
N LEU A 274 -5.18 8.32 11.79
CA LEU A 274 -4.69 8.13 13.15
C LEU A 274 -5.46 8.96 14.19
N ILE A 275 -6.19 9.99 13.76
CA ILE A 275 -7.11 10.74 14.62
C ILE A 275 -8.48 10.05 14.55
N GLU A 276 -8.59 8.88 15.15
CA GLU A 276 -9.77 8.02 15.04
C GLU A 276 -11.08 8.70 15.46
N GLY A 277 -11.04 9.64 16.40
CA GLY A 277 -12.21 10.41 16.86
C GLY A 277 -12.72 11.47 15.87
N ALA A 278 -11.99 11.75 14.78
CA ALA A 278 -12.40 12.72 13.78
C ALA A 278 -13.45 12.13 12.83
N ALA A 279 -14.54 12.85 12.60
CA ALA A 279 -15.61 12.38 11.71
C ALA A 279 -15.12 12.09 10.28
N ILE A 280 -14.15 12.85 9.78
CA ILE A 280 -13.56 12.63 8.46
C ILE A 280 -12.73 11.35 8.41
N SER A 281 -12.01 11.00 9.49
CA SER A 281 -11.26 9.74 9.60
C SER A 281 -12.21 8.54 9.61
N GLN A 282 -13.30 8.62 10.36
CA GLN A 282 -14.34 7.60 10.38
C GLN A 282 -15.01 7.42 9.03
N ARG A 283 -15.24 8.52 8.31
CA ARG A 283 -15.76 8.47 6.93
C ARG A 283 -14.81 7.74 5.99
N GLU A 284 -13.51 8.06 6.04
CA GLU A 284 -12.50 7.41 5.20
C GLU A 284 -12.41 5.90 5.49
N ILE A 285 -12.37 5.51 6.76
CA ILE A 285 -12.35 4.09 7.18
C ILE A 285 -13.60 3.36 6.67
N THR A 286 -14.78 3.98 6.85
CA THR A 286 -16.06 3.40 6.39
C THR A 286 -16.09 3.27 4.86
N GLU A 287 -15.62 4.28 4.14
CA GLU A 287 -15.57 4.29 2.68
C GLU A 287 -14.62 3.20 2.15
N ARG A 288 -13.44 3.02 2.75
CA ARG A 288 -12.51 1.94 2.40
C ARG A 288 -13.20 0.57 2.44
N VAL A 289 -13.89 0.27 3.53
CA VAL A 289 -14.63 -0.99 3.69
C VAL A 289 -15.72 -1.12 2.61
N ALA A 290 -16.52 -0.07 2.41
CA ALA A 290 -17.61 -0.07 1.43
C ALA A 290 -17.10 -0.26 -0.01
N VAL A 291 -15.99 0.39 -0.35
CA VAL A 291 -15.33 0.25 -1.67
C VAL A 291 -14.86 -1.19 -1.90
N LEU A 292 -14.13 -1.76 -0.94
CA LEU A 292 -13.62 -3.13 -1.06
C LEU A 292 -14.75 -4.16 -1.12
N ARG A 293 -15.77 -4.03 -0.28
CA ARG A 293 -16.95 -4.91 -0.34
C ARG A 293 -17.63 -4.84 -1.70
N ARG A 294 -17.91 -3.65 -2.20
CA ARG A 294 -18.52 -3.43 -3.53
C ARG A 294 -17.67 -4.01 -4.65
N ALA A 295 -16.36 -3.74 -4.63
CA ALA A 295 -15.44 -4.21 -5.65
C ALA A 295 -15.33 -5.74 -5.70
N LEU A 296 -15.44 -6.39 -4.54
CA LEU A 296 -15.37 -7.85 -4.40
C LEU A 296 -16.75 -8.52 -4.41
N GLY A 297 -17.84 -7.76 -4.57
CA GLY A 297 -19.21 -8.29 -4.75
C GLY A 297 -19.79 -8.94 -3.48
N VAL A 298 -19.57 -8.32 -2.32
CA VAL A 298 -20.08 -8.79 -1.01
C VAL A 298 -20.70 -7.66 -0.21
#